data_8a70e14f04d00437f3cc09504da3b9cd
#
_entry.id   8a70e14f04d00437f3cc09504da3b9cd
#
_cell.length_a   1.000
_cell.length_b   1.000
_cell.length_c   1.000
_cell.angle_alpha   90.00
_cell.angle_beta   90.00
_cell.angle_gamma   90.00
#
_symmetry.space_group_name_H-M   'P 1'
#
loop_
_entity.id
_entity.type
_entity.pdbx_description
1 polymer ?
#
loop_
_entity_poly.entity_id
_entity_poly.type
_entity_poly.pdbx_seq_one_letter_code
_entity_poly.pdbx_strand_id
1 'polypeptide(L)'
;LEIKQEFPNIRLIIAHIGRAYTKGDVGNAFEVLSAAPDLMFDFCANCCEYAITELLRSAGPKHAMFGTDMPILRMRTHRIEENGTYINLVPPGLYGDPSQDPHLREVPAEEAEHITFFAYEELLAFKRACRTLGLSRQDVEDIMYNNAVNLIEGARKSIYGGKA
;
A
#
# COMPACT_ATOMS: atom_id res chain seq x y z
N LEU A 1 -9.18 10.38 12.13
CA LEU A 1 -10.54 10.98 12.05
C LEU A 1 -10.54 12.45 12.46
N GLU A 2 -9.77 12.87 13.45
CA GLU A 2 -9.69 14.26 13.93
C GLU A 2 -9.42 15.26 12.78
N ILE A 3 -8.46 14.97 11.92
CA ILE A 3 -8.15 15.81 10.73
C ILE A 3 -9.40 15.99 9.83
N LYS A 4 -10.18 14.93 9.62
CA LYS A 4 -11.42 15.03 8.81
C LYS A 4 -12.52 15.80 9.52
N GLN A 5 -12.59 15.77 10.83
CA GLN A 5 -13.53 16.55 11.63
C GLN A 5 -13.17 18.04 11.60
N GLU A 6 -11.87 18.36 11.72
CA GLU A 6 -11.38 19.75 11.66
C GLU A 6 -11.43 20.33 10.25
N PHE A 7 -11.10 19.50 9.24
CA PHE A 7 -11.04 19.89 7.83
C PHE A 7 -11.94 18.98 6.97
N PRO A 8 -13.26 19.10 7.01
CA PRO A 8 -14.20 18.16 6.37
C PRO A 8 -14.02 18.07 4.85
N ASN A 9 -13.54 19.12 4.22
CA ASN A 9 -13.34 19.19 2.76
C ASN A 9 -11.93 18.74 2.31
N ILE A 10 -11.06 18.33 3.23
CA ILE A 10 -9.73 17.84 2.88
C ILE A 10 -9.84 16.51 2.11
N ARG A 11 -9.06 16.37 1.06
CA ARG A 11 -8.86 15.09 0.36
C ARG A 11 -7.67 14.39 0.98
N LEU A 12 -7.96 13.39 1.78
CA LEU A 12 -6.94 12.68 2.56
C LEU A 12 -6.65 11.31 1.94
N ILE A 13 -5.38 11.04 1.70
CA ILE A 13 -4.87 9.73 1.30
C ILE A 13 -4.08 9.15 2.46
N ILE A 14 -4.43 7.94 2.87
CA ILE A 14 -3.66 7.17 3.85
C ILE A 14 -2.66 6.31 3.09
N ALA A 15 -1.38 6.71 3.17
CA ALA A 15 -0.30 6.02 2.49
C ALA A 15 0.00 4.65 3.12
N HIS A 16 0.44 3.68 2.29
CA HIS A 16 0.92 2.35 2.70
C HIS A 16 -0.11 1.55 3.54
N ILE A 17 -1.42 1.79 3.34
CA ILE A 17 -2.48 1.24 4.21
C ILE A 17 -2.21 1.59 5.69
N GLY A 18 -1.73 2.82 5.98
CA GLY A 18 -1.35 3.22 7.33
C GLY A 18 -0.16 2.42 7.91
N ARG A 19 0.68 1.83 7.06
CA ARG A 19 1.80 0.94 7.42
C ARG A 19 1.36 -0.42 8.01
N ALA A 20 0.21 -0.92 7.61
CA ALA A 20 -0.23 -2.28 7.95
C ALA A 20 0.57 -3.32 7.12
N TYR A 21 1.80 -3.62 7.55
CA TYR A 21 2.72 -4.53 6.86
C TYR A 21 2.59 -5.99 7.30
N THR A 22 1.89 -6.25 8.41
CA THR A 22 1.57 -7.57 8.93
C THR A 22 0.07 -7.70 9.19
N LYS A 23 -0.40 -8.93 9.45
CA LYS A 23 -1.81 -9.13 9.85
C LYS A 23 -2.17 -8.40 11.14
N GLY A 24 -1.23 -8.38 12.10
CA GLY A 24 -1.45 -7.74 13.39
C GLY A 24 -1.61 -6.22 13.29
N ASP A 25 -0.96 -5.60 12.32
CA ASP A 25 -1.01 -4.14 12.13
C ASP A 25 -2.40 -3.64 11.68
N VAL A 26 -3.21 -4.48 11.05
CA VAL A 26 -4.54 -4.10 10.58
C VAL A 26 -5.48 -3.80 11.75
N GLY A 27 -5.48 -4.64 12.80
CA GLY A 27 -6.33 -4.47 13.97
C GLY A 27 -7.80 -4.17 13.59
N ASN A 28 -8.37 -3.14 14.22
CA ASN A 28 -9.72 -2.63 13.91
C ASN A 28 -9.71 -1.33 13.09
N ALA A 29 -8.60 -1.03 12.41
CA ALA A 29 -8.41 0.26 11.71
C ALA A 29 -9.55 0.56 10.71
N PHE A 30 -9.97 -0.42 9.91
CA PHE A 30 -11.01 -0.21 8.91
C PHE A 30 -12.41 -0.03 9.52
N GLU A 31 -12.70 -0.64 10.66
CA GLU A 31 -13.93 -0.39 11.41
C GLU A 31 -13.98 1.09 11.86
N VAL A 32 -12.90 1.57 12.46
CA VAL A 32 -12.78 2.96 12.91
C VAL A 32 -12.84 3.94 11.72
N LEU A 33 -12.14 3.66 10.64
CA LEU A 33 -12.05 4.53 9.46
C LEU A 33 -13.34 4.52 8.62
N SER A 34 -14.25 3.57 8.83
CA SER A 34 -15.57 3.57 8.18
C SER A 34 -16.41 4.83 8.48
N ALA A 35 -16.10 5.53 9.56
CA ALA A 35 -16.70 6.84 9.89
C ALA A 35 -16.29 7.98 8.95
N ALA A 36 -15.30 7.77 8.08
CA ALA A 36 -14.85 8.74 7.06
C ALA A 36 -14.83 8.06 5.69
N PRO A 37 -15.99 7.88 5.05
CA PRO A 37 -16.14 7.06 3.84
C PRO A 37 -15.51 7.66 2.58
N ASP A 38 -15.03 8.89 2.63
CA ASP A 38 -14.32 9.58 1.53
C ASP A 38 -12.80 9.49 1.63
N LEU A 39 -12.29 8.74 2.61
CA LEU A 39 -10.85 8.47 2.69
C LEU A 39 -10.37 7.64 1.50
N MET A 40 -9.22 8.03 0.98
CA MET A 40 -8.50 7.27 -0.02
C MET A 40 -7.30 6.57 0.61
N PHE A 41 -6.90 5.47 0.02
CA PHE A 41 -5.76 4.69 0.49
C PHE A 41 -4.85 4.35 -0.68
N ASP A 42 -3.55 4.33 -0.46
CA ASP A 42 -2.65 3.60 -1.33
C ASP A 42 -2.06 2.40 -0.61
N PHE A 43 -1.64 1.40 -1.37
CA PHE A 43 -0.96 0.23 -0.84
C PHE A 43 0.49 0.12 -1.32
N CYS A 44 1.10 1.25 -1.69
CA CYS A 44 2.47 1.28 -2.13
C CYS A 44 3.43 0.68 -1.09
N ALA A 45 4.45 -0.01 -1.55
CA ALA A 45 5.43 -0.74 -0.74
C ALA A 45 4.81 -1.68 0.31
N ASN A 46 3.61 -2.23 0.01
CA ASN A 46 2.93 -3.18 0.87
C ASN A 46 2.70 -4.51 0.12
N CYS A 47 3.24 -5.60 0.64
CA CYS A 47 3.07 -6.95 0.11
C CYS A 47 2.25 -7.86 1.05
N CYS A 48 1.60 -7.30 2.08
CA CYS A 48 0.73 -8.04 2.96
C CYS A 48 -0.62 -8.28 2.28
N GLU A 49 -0.81 -9.46 1.68
CA GLU A 49 -2.06 -9.84 1.00
C GLU A 49 -3.29 -9.65 1.90
N TYR A 50 -3.16 -9.98 3.20
CA TYR A 50 -4.23 -9.80 4.17
C TYR A 50 -4.63 -8.33 4.31
N ALA A 51 -3.67 -7.43 4.50
CA ALA A 51 -3.95 -5.99 4.66
C ALA A 51 -4.60 -5.40 3.40
N ILE A 52 -4.12 -5.76 2.21
CA ILE A 52 -4.72 -5.34 0.93
C ILE A 52 -6.13 -5.91 0.79
N THR A 53 -6.36 -7.16 1.17
CA THR A 53 -7.69 -7.79 1.10
C THR A 53 -8.67 -7.09 2.04
N GLU A 54 -8.27 -6.80 3.28
CA GLU A 54 -9.13 -6.12 4.25
C GLU A 54 -9.41 -4.66 3.85
N LEU A 55 -8.42 -3.95 3.29
CA LEU A 55 -8.64 -2.64 2.70
C LEU A 55 -9.74 -2.69 1.63
N LEU A 56 -9.57 -3.57 0.64
CA LEU A 56 -10.49 -3.65 -0.51
C LEU A 56 -11.89 -4.16 -0.10
N ARG A 57 -11.97 -5.02 0.92
CA ARG A 57 -13.25 -5.48 1.48
C ARG A 57 -13.99 -4.36 2.21
N SER A 58 -13.28 -3.54 2.97
CA SER A 58 -13.86 -2.56 3.89
C SER A 58 -14.12 -1.21 3.21
N ALA A 59 -13.13 -0.68 2.49
CA ALA A 59 -13.24 0.62 1.81
C ALA A 59 -13.78 0.50 0.38
N GLY A 60 -13.62 -0.68 -0.24
CA GLY A 60 -14.01 -0.92 -1.62
C GLY A 60 -12.96 -0.47 -2.65
N PRO A 61 -13.05 -0.97 -3.89
CA PRO A 61 -12.07 -0.72 -4.94
C PRO A 61 -11.98 0.74 -5.37
N LYS A 62 -13.02 1.55 -5.18
CA LYS A 62 -13.01 2.96 -5.54
C LYS A 62 -12.21 3.86 -4.60
N HIS A 63 -11.84 3.34 -3.42
CA HIS A 63 -11.10 4.08 -2.41
C HIS A 63 -9.63 3.63 -2.28
N ALA A 64 -9.20 2.68 -3.11
CA ALA A 64 -7.83 2.18 -3.14
C ALA A 64 -7.10 2.62 -4.40
N MET A 65 -5.80 2.87 -4.27
CA MET A 65 -4.91 3.25 -5.36
C MET A 65 -3.62 2.46 -5.30
N PHE A 66 -3.12 2.07 -6.47
CA PHE A 66 -1.76 1.58 -6.61
C PHE A 66 -0.77 2.75 -6.51
N GLY A 67 0.29 2.56 -5.77
CA GLY A 67 1.41 3.50 -5.70
C GLY A 67 2.74 2.74 -5.73
N THR A 68 3.85 3.42 -5.92
CA THR A 68 5.15 2.76 -6.05
C THR A 68 6.13 3.06 -4.93
N ASP A 69 5.92 4.14 -4.19
CA ASP A 69 6.87 4.61 -3.18
C ASP A 69 8.33 4.53 -3.67
N MET A 70 8.58 5.05 -4.88
CA MET A 70 9.91 4.97 -5.46
C MET A 70 10.92 5.77 -4.62
N PRO A 71 12.11 5.21 -4.34
CA PRO A 71 12.73 4.03 -4.97
C PRO A 71 12.41 2.69 -4.31
N ILE A 72 11.54 2.63 -3.29
CA ILE A 72 11.32 1.42 -2.46
C ILE A 72 10.91 0.21 -3.31
N LEU A 73 9.99 0.37 -4.27
CA LEU A 73 9.58 -0.75 -5.13
C LEU A 73 10.69 -1.30 -6.03
N ARG A 74 11.80 -0.57 -6.20
CA ARG A 74 12.99 -1.06 -6.92
C ARG A 74 13.95 -1.85 -6.05
N MET A 75 13.71 -1.92 -4.74
CA MET A 75 14.52 -2.76 -3.87
C MET A 75 14.35 -4.24 -4.26
N ARG A 76 15.47 -4.98 -4.26
CA ARG A 76 15.44 -6.43 -4.24
C ARG A 76 15.22 -6.86 -2.80
N THR A 77 14.00 -7.26 -2.50
CA THR A 77 13.63 -7.66 -1.15
C THR A 77 12.45 -8.63 -1.18
N HIS A 78 12.46 -9.54 -0.22
CA HIS A 78 11.31 -10.38 0.11
C HIS A 78 10.89 -10.07 1.56
N ARG A 79 9.67 -9.60 1.76
CA ARG A 79 9.17 -9.25 3.09
C ARG A 79 8.50 -10.45 3.73
N ILE A 80 8.94 -10.80 4.93
CA ILE A 80 8.33 -11.82 5.78
C ILE A 80 7.75 -11.21 7.05
N GLU A 81 6.86 -11.93 7.71
CA GLU A 81 6.40 -11.64 9.07
C GLU A 81 7.10 -12.58 10.05
N GLU A 82 7.73 -12.02 11.06
CA GLU A 82 8.43 -12.76 12.12
C GLU A 82 8.22 -12.06 13.46
N ASN A 83 7.83 -12.81 14.48
CA ASN A 83 7.57 -12.28 15.84
C ASN A 83 6.62 -11.07 15.88
N GLY A 84 5.61 -11.03 15.01
CA GLY A 84 4.60 -9.96 14.96
C GLY A 84 5.08 -8.66 14.33
N THR A 85 6.23 -8.68 13.66
CA THR A 85 6.74 -7.55 12.87
C THR A 85 7.19 -8.00 11.49
N TYR A 86 7.44 -7.05 10.60
CA TYR A 86 7.95 -7.35 9.27
C TYR A 86 9.48 -7.32 9.24
N ILE A 87 10.06 -8.19 8.42
CA ILE A 87 11.49 -8.21 8.08
C ILE A 87 11.63 -8.21 6.57
N ASN A 88 12.43 -7.31 6.04
CA ASN A 88 12.83 -7.29 4.64
C ASN A 88 14.11 -8.14 4.47
N LEU A 89 13.99 -9.29 3.85
CA LEU A 89 15.12 -10.11 3.45
C LEU A 89 15.75 -9.52 2.19
N VAL A 90 17.06 -9.30 2.20
CA VAL A 90 17.76 -8.62 1.11
C VAL A 90 19.07 -9.34 0.73
N PRO A 91 19.55 -9.14 -0.52
CA PRO A 91 20.87 -9.61 -0.93
C PRO A 91 21.99 -8.98 -0.11
N PRO A 92 23.07 -9.74 0.19
CA PRO A 92 24.17 -9.26 1.03
C PRO A 92 24.91 -8.09 0.34
N GLY A 93 25.28 -7.08 1.12
CA GLY A 93 26.08 -5.93 0.70
C GLY A 93 25.35 -4.92 -0.23
N LEU A 94 24.06 -5.13 -0.50
CA LEU A 94 23.34 -4.28 -1.47
C LEU A 94 22.82 -2.98 -0.84
N TYR A 95 22.52 -2.96 0.44
CA TYR A 95 21.85 -1.84 1.13
C TYR A 95 22.64 -1.29 2.32
N GLY A 96 23.96 -1.38 2.26
CA GLY A 96 24.85 -0.90 3.32
C GLY A 96 24.88 -1.82 4.53
N ASP A 97 25.10 -1.25 5.72
CA ASP A 97 25.13 -2.01 6.97
C ASP A 97 23.72 -2.18 7.54
N PRO A 98 23.13 -3.39 7.52
CA PRO A 98 21.78 -3.63 8.02
C PRO A 98 21.71 -3.69 9.55
N SER A 99 22.85 -3.67 10.27
CA SER A 99 22.89 -3.85 11.73
C SER A 99 22.11 -2.80 12.51
N GLN A 100 21.84 -1.65 11.91
CA GLN A 100 21.13 -0.52 12.52
C GLN A 100 19.63 -0.50 12.18
N ASP A 101 19.17 -1.37 11.27
CA ASP A 101 17.76 -1.46 10.89
C ASP A 101 17.19 -2.83 11.33
N PRO A 102 16.34 -2.86 12.37
CA PRO A 102 15.76 -4.10 12.87
C PRO A 102 14.81 -4.77 11.86
N HIS A 103 14.42 -4.05 10.80
CA HIS A 103 13.54 -4.54 9.74
C HIS A 103 14.30 -4.99 8.48
N LEU A 104 15.62 -4.99 8.51
CA LEU A 104 16.44 -5.39 7.38
C LEU A 104 17.34 -6.57 7.77
N ARG A 105 17.32 -7.63 6.96
CA ARG A 105 18.17 -8.82 7.18
C ARG A 105 18.77 -9.29 5.87
N GLU A 106 20.08 -9.38 5.83
CA GLU A 106 20.77 -10.06 4.72
C GLU A 106 20.57 -11.57 4.79
N VAL A 107 20.40 -12.18 3.62
CA VAL A 107 20.31 -13.63 3.47
C VAL A 107 21.55 -14.15 2.76
N PRO A 108 21.87 -15.47 2.85
CA PRO A 108 22.96 -16.07 2.09
C PRO A 108 22.82 -15.80 0.59
N ALA A 109 23.97 -15.72 -0.13
CA ALA A 109 23.99 -15.39 -1.56
C ALA A 109 23.12 -16.35 -2.40
N GLU A 110 23.08 -17.62 -2.06
CA GLU A 110 22.26 -18.64 -2.72
C GLU A 110 20.76 -18.32 -2.59
N GLU A 111 20.29 -17.90 -1.42
CA GLU A 111 18.89 -17.49 -1.19
C GLU A 111 18.59 -16.17 -1.90
N ALA A 112 19.57 -15.26 -1.90
CA ALA A 112 19.43 -13.94 -2.54
C ALA A 112 19.21 -14.02 -4.05
N GLU A 113 19.60 -15.10 -4.73
CA GLU A 113 19.32 -15.31 -6.16
C GLU A 113 17.82 -15.38 -6.45
N HIS A 114 17.03 -15.83 -5.50
CA HIS A 114 15.57 -15.95 -5.63
C HIS A 114 14.82 -14.67 -5.24
N ILE A 115 15.48 -13.67 -4.67
CA ILE A 115 14.86 -12.40 -4.29
C ILE A 115 14.71 -11.53 -5.53
N THR A 116 13.49 -11.18 -5.85
CA THR A 116 13.12 -10.30 -6.95
C THR A 116 12.91 -8.85 -6.49
N PHE A 117 12.43 -7.97 -7.36
CA PHE A 117 12.05 -6.62 -6.98
C PHE A 117 10.79 -6.60 -6.14
N PHE A 118 10.73 -5.71 -5.16
CA PHE A 118 9.59 -5.56 -4.27
C PHE A 118 8.29 -5.25 -5.01
N ALA A 119 8.38 -4.57 -6.16
CA ALA A 119 7.24 -4.36 -7.06
C ALA A 119 6.51 -5.65 -7.44
N TYR A 120 7.23 -6.75 -7.63
CA TYR A 120 6.59 -8.02 -7.99
C TYR A 120 5.89 -8.66 -6.78
N GLU A 121 6.43 -8.50 -5.59
CA GLU A 121 5.79 -8.97 -4.34
C GLU A 121 4.47 -8.21 -4.10
N GLU A 122 4.49 -6.88 -4.24
CA GLU A 122 3.29 -6.05 -4.12
C GLU A 122 2.23 -6.42 -5.15
N LEU A 123 2.61 -6.51 -6.42
CA LEU A 123 1.69 -6.89 -7.50
C LEU A 123 1.13 -8.31 -7.32
N LEU A 124 1.92 -9.23 -6.78
CA LEU A 124 1.46 -10.58 -6.48
C LEU A 124 0.45 -10.59 -5.34
N ALA A 125 0.72 -9.86 -4.25
CA ALA A 125 -0.21 -9.71 -3.13
C ALA A 125 -1.53 -9.07 -3.58
N PHE A 126 -1.46 -7.98 -4.35
CA PHE A 126 -2.64 -7.35 -4.94
C PHE A 126 -3.44 -8.29 -5.85
N LYS A 127 -2.77 -9.02 -6.75
CA LYS A 127 -3.42 -10.01 -7.63
C LYS A 127 -4.15 -11.09 -6.83
N ARG A 128 -3.56 -11.57 -5.73
CA ARG A 128 -4.18 -12.57 -4.85
C ARG A 128 -5.40 -11.98 -4.15
N ALA A 129 -5.30 -10.77 -3.59
CA ALA A 129 -6.42 -10.05 -3.00
C ALA A 129 -7.58 -9.86 -3.99
N CYS A 130 -7.30 -9.44 -5.24
CA CYS A 130 -8.31 -9.32 -6.30
C CYS A 130 -9.03 -10.64 -6.56
N ARG A 131 -8.30 -11.75 -6.62
CA ARG A 131 -8.90 -13.09 -6.83
C ARG A 131 -9.77 -13.51 -5.65
N THR A 132 -9.29 -13.31 -4.43
CA THR A 132 -10.02 -13.64 -3.20
C THR A 132 -11.35 -12.88 -3.12
N LEU A 133 -11.39 -11.65 -3.58
CA LEU A 133 -12.59 -10.80 -3.55
C LEU A 133 -13.42 -10.86 -4.83
N GLY A 134 -12.96 -11.53 -5.88
CA GLY A 134 -13.65 -11.62 -7.16
C GLY A 134 -13.79 -10.26 -7.86
N LEU A 135 -12.77 -9.38 -7.74
CA LEU A 135 -12.82 -8.07 -8.35
C LEU A 135 -12.92 -8.16 -9.87
N SER A 136 -13.71 -7.27 -10.45
CA SER A 136 -13.84 -7.13 -11.89
C SER A 136 -12.60 -6.50 -12.51
N ARG A 137 -12.47 -6.63 -13.83
CA ARG A 137 -11.44 -5.92 -14.59
C ARG A 137 -11.52 -4.40 -14.37
N GLN A 138 -12.74 -3.85 -14.32
CA GLN A 138 -12.95 -2.42 -14.11
C GLN A 138 -12.45 -1.98 -12.73
N ASP A 139 -12.71 -2.78 -11.68
CA ASP A 139 -12.19 -2.48 -10.33
C ASP A 139 -10.66 -2.44 -10.32
N VAL A 140 -9.99 -3.36 -11.01
CA VAL A 140 -8.54 -3.38 -11.14
C VAL A 140 -8.03 -2.15 -11.90
N GLU A 141 -8.66 -1.76 -13.02
CA GLU A 141 -8.32 -0.55 -13.78
C GLU A 141 -8.53 0.71 -12.94
N ASP A 142 -9.58 0.77 -12.12
CA ASP A 142 -9.84 1.89 -11.23
C ASP A 142 -8.75 2.02 -10.17
N ILE A 143 -8.37 0.92 -9.53
CA ILE A 143 -7.31 0.90 -8.51
C ILE A 143 -5.96 1.27 -9.12
N MET A 144 -5.63 0.71 -10.28
CA MET A 144 -4.31 0.90 -10.91
C MET A 144 -4.14 2.28 -11.56
N TYR A 145 -5.24 2.97 -11.90
CA TYR A 145 -5.15 4.21 -12.68
C TYR A 145 -6.27 5.22 -12.39
N ASN A 146 -7.55 4.86 -12.58
CA ASN A 146 -8.62 5.84 -12.66
C ASN A 146 -8.83 6.59 -11.35
N ASN A 147 -8.73 5.92 -10.20
CA ASN A 147 -8.94 6.54 -8.89
C ASN A 147 -7.93 7.67 -8.63
N ALA A 148 -6.65 7.43 -8.93
CA ALA A 148 -5.60 8.44 -8.77
C ALA A 148 -5.83 9.63 -9.73
N VAL A 149 -6.15 9.37 -11.00
CA VAL A 149 -6.45 10.42 -11.99
C VAL A 149 -7.64 11.25 -11.56
N ASN A 150 -8.73 10.62 -11.16
CA ASN A 150 -9.96 11.31 -10.73
C ASN A 150 -9.71 12.18 -9.50
N LEU A 151 -8.90 11.69 -8.55
CA LEU A 151 -8.55 12.45 -7.35
C LEU A 151 -7.72 13.71 -7.71
N ILE A 152 -6.70 13.56 -8.55
CA ILE A 152 -5.82 14.66 -8.99
C ILE A 152 -6.61 15.68 -9.82
N GLU A 153 -7.39 15.23 -10.80
CA GLU A 153 -8.21 16.13 -11.63
C GLU A 153 -9.28 16.85 -10.81
N GLY A 154 -9.89 16.16 -9.84
CA GLY A 154 -10.81 16.79 -8.91
C GLY A 154 -10.14 17.86 -8.05
N ALA A 155 -8.89 17.64 -7.58
CA ALA A 155 -8.10 18.63 -6.86
C ALA A 155 -7.75 19.82 -7.76
N ARG A 156 -7.29 19.56 -8.99
CA ARG A 156 -6.99 20.59 -9.99
C ARG A 156 -8.18 21.51 -10.26
N LYS A 157 -9.35 20.92 -10.48
CA LYS A 157 -10.58 21.68 -10.72
C LYS A 157 -10.98 22.55 -9.52
N SER A 158 -10.79 22.08 -8.29
CA SER A 158 -11.13 22.86 -7.09
C SER A 158 -10.19 24.07 -6.90
N ILE A 159 -8.92 23.97 -7.34
CA ILE A 159 -7.91 25.03 -7.17
C ILE A 159 -7.97 26.04 -8.34
N TYR A 160 -8.15 25.55 -9.56
CA TYR A 160 -8.02 26.36 -10.79
C TYR A 160 -9.32 26.55 -11.57
N GLY A 161 -10.36 25.78 -11.29
CA GLY A 161 -11.64 25.78 -12.06
C GLY A 161 -12.49 27.06 -11.92
N GLY A 162 -12.07 28.02 -11.10
CA GLY A 162 -12.69 29.33 -10.99
C GLY A 162 -11.97 30.44 -11.78
N LYS A 163 -10.96 30.10 -12.59
CA LYS A 163 -10.20 31.03 -13.43
C LYS A 163 -10.25 30.56 -14.89
N ALA A 164 -11.42 30.65 -15.50
CA ALA A 164 -11.60 30.63 -16.94
C ALA A 164 -12.39 31.90 -17.32
#